data_721c309248b34b1be9ce7a9c96cad03a
#
_entry.id   721c309248b34b1be9ce7a9c96cad03a
#
_cell.length_a   1.000
_cell.length_b   1.000
_cell.length_c   1.000
_cell.angle_alpha   90.00
_cell.angle_beta   90.00
_cell.angle_gamma   90.00
#
_symmetry.space_group_name_H-M   'P 1'
#
loop_
_entity.id
_entity.type
_entity.pdbx_description
1 polymer ?
#
loop_
_entity_poly.entity_id
_entity_poly.type
_entity_poly.pdbx_seq_one_letter_code
_entity_poly.pdbx_strand_id
1 'polypeptide(L)'
;MLIHAGGAHRYSEQNRTIPCRKRSAAPILNRVSGSVSVIPCVGAVIKDGQGRLLLIKRGHAPAAGLWSLPGGRIEPGETDAEALVREMREETGLVIEAGQLIGTVRRPAQDGGVFDIRDYAATVIGGTLRPGDDAADARWVDADELASLPLTGGLVVTLTSWGVLG
;
A
#
# COMPACT_ATOMS: atom_id res chain seq x y z
N MET A 1 45.60 38.08 80.36
CA MET A 1 45.22 36.94 81.20
C MET A 1 45.01 35.74 80.25
N LEU A 2 45.90 34.76 80.42
CA LEU A 2 45.86 33.34 79.99
C LEU A 2 45.48 33.03 78.53
N ILE A 3 46.26 32.36 77.78
CA ILE A 3 47.12 31.20 77.70
C ILE A 3 46.61 30.22 76.68
N HIS A 4 47.57 29.70 75.89
CA HIS A 4 47.68 28.34 75.30
C HIS A 4 46.83 28.04 74.08
N ALA A 5 47.33 27.36 73.14
CA ALA A 5 48.46 26.54 72.73
C ALA A 5 47.94 25.77 71.47
N GLY A 6 48.67 25.70 70.46
CA GLY A 6 49.39 24.53 70.02
C GLY A 6 48.54 23.52 69.18
N GLY A 7 49.01 23.22 68.06
CA GLY A 7 48.52 22.02 67.33
C GLY A 7 48.82 22.01 65.83
N ALA A 8 50.10 21.70 65.56
CA ALA A 8 50.44 21.35 64.15
C ALA A 8 49.84 20.00 63.79
N HIS A 9 49.11 19.94 62.76
CA HIS A 9 48.73 18.64 62.14
C HIS A 9 49.05 18.62 60.69
N ARG A 10 49.85 17.67 60.41
CA ARG A 10 50.45 17.20 59.17
C ARG A 10 49.46 17.13 57.99
N TYR A 11 49.90 17.62 56.83
CA TYR A 11 49.34 17.30 55.54
C TYR A 11 49.60 15.82 55.25
N SER A 12 48.57 15.04 55.11
CA SER A 12 48.63 13.75 54.46
C SER A 12 47.99 13.86 53.08
N GLU A 13 48.83 13.78 52.09
CA GLU A 13 48.42 13.57 50.69
C GLU A 13 47.68 12.25 50.62
N GLN A 14 46.38 12.33 50.36
CA GLN A 14 45.62 11.17 49.84
C GLN A 14 45.32 11.35 48.34
N ASN A 15 46.19 10.69 47.63
CA ASN A 15 46.05 10.44 46.16
C ASN A 15 44.72 9.71 45.89
N ARG A 16 43.68 10.44 45.52
CA ARG A 16 42.42 9.83 45.05
C ARG A 16 42.48 9.69 43.54
N THR A 17 42.87 8.51 43.11
CA THR A 17 42.72 8.04 41.73
C THR A 17 41.25 8.07 41.36
N ILE A 18 40.89 8.92 40.43
CA ILE A 18 39.53 8.97 39.86
C ILE A 18 39.38 7.76 38.93
N PRO A 19 38.44 6.82 39.18
CA PRO A 19 38.24 5.72 38.26
C PRO A 19 37.67 6.23 36.93
N CYS A 20 38.39 5.93 35.85
CA CYS A 20 37.97 6.14 34.48
C CYS A 20 36.60 5.42 34.26
N ARG A 21 35.52 6.21 34.18
CA ARG A 21 34.21 5.67 33.73
C ARG A 21 34.37 5.14 32.33
N LYS A 22 34.35 3.82 32.20
CA LYS A 22 34.16 3.13 30.94
C LYS A 22 32.85 3.67 30.33
N ARG A 23 32.94 4.39 29.20
CA ARG A 23 31.78 4.73 28.38
C ARG A 23 31.18 3.41 27.94
N SER A 24 30.02 3.08 28.48
CA SER A 24 29.17 2.04 27.97
C SER A 24 28.82 2.43 26.53
N ALA A 25 29.37 1.68 25.59
CA ALA A 25 28.93 1.78 24.22
C ALA A 25 27.44 1.41 24.19
N ALA A 26 26.59 2.35 23.83
CA ALA A 26 25.20 2.08 23.53
C ALA A 26 25.16 0.97 22.49
N PRO A 27 24.24 -0.01 22.60
CA PRO A 27 24.13 -1.02 21.58
C PRO A 27 23.81 -0.32 20.26
N ILE A 28 24.63 -0.57 19.26
CA ILE A 28 24.34 -0.21 17.89
C ILE A 28 23.03 -0.96 17.57
N LEU A 29 21.93 -0.21 17.54
CA LEU A 29 20.67 -0.71 16.97
C LEU A 29 21.00 -1.16 15.56
N ASN A 30 21.17 -2.47 15.39
CA ASN A 30 21.14 -3.09 14.09
C ASN A 30 19.83 -2.64 13.43
N ARG A 31 19.92 -1.70 12.48
CA ARG A 31 18.86 -1.49 11.52
C ARG A 31 18.67 -2.82 10.84
N VAL A 32 17.66 -3.55 11.29
CA VAL A 32 17.10 -4.65 10.51
C VAL A 32 16.69 -4.00 9.19
N SER A 33 17.41 -4.34 8.13
CA SER A 33 17.04 -4.00 6.77
C SER A 33 15.75 -4.78 6.49
N GLY A 34 14.62 -4.26 6.97
CA GLY A 34 13.31 -4.81 6.67
C GLY A 34 13.08 -4.58 5.18
N SER A 35 13.24 -5.61 4.38
CA SER A 35 12.76 -5.59 3.00
C SER A 35 11.25 -5.34 3.05
N VAL A 36 10.82 -4.21 2.49
CA VAL A 36 9.39 -3.92 2.36
C VAL A 36 8.78 -5.01 1.49
N SER A 37 7.81 -5.74 2.03
CA SER A 37 7.08 -6.76 1.29
C SER A 37 6.33 -6.11 0.12
N VAL A 38 6.63 -6.50 -1.10
CA VAL A 38 5.93 -6.05 -2.31
C VAL A 38 4.88 -7.09 -2.67
N ILE A 39 3.63 -6.65 -2.74
CA ILE A 39 2.49 -7.49 -3.07
C ILE A 39 2.08 -7.17 -4.52
N PRO A 40 2.37 -8.06 -5.48
CA PRO A 40 2.02 -7.82 -6.86
C PRO A 40 0.50 -7.94 -7.06
N CYS A 41 -0.07 -6.98 -7.77
CA CYS A 41 -1.49 -6.91 -8.07
C CYS A 41 -1.73 -6.49 -9.52
N VAL A 42 -2.90 -6.79 -10.03
CA VAL A 42 -3.40 -6.35 -11.33
C VAL A 42 -4.74 -5.65 -11.19
N GLY A 43 -5.03 -4.72 -12.10
CA GLY A 43 -6.33 -4.11 -12.25
C GLY A 43 -6.71 -3.95 -13.71
N ALA A 44 -8.01 -3.91 -14.00
CA ALA A 44 -8.55 -3.77 -15.33
C ALA A 44 -9.16 -2.40 -15.57
N VAL A 45 -8.71 -1.72 -16.62
CA VAL A 45 -9.34 -0.51 -17.17
C VAL A 45 -10.17 -0.93 -18.38
N ILE A 46 -11.47 -0.96 -18.21
CA ILE A 46 -12.41 -1.38 -19.27
C ILE A 46 -13.43 -0.28 -19.49
N LYS A 47 -13.60 0.11 -20.74
CA LYS A 47 -14.69 0.98 -21.20
C LYS A 47 -15.64 0.22 -22.09
N ASP A 48 -16.93 0.45 -21.92
CA ASP A 48 -17.94 -0.07 -22.84
C ASP A 48 -18.05 0.78 -24.12
N GLY A 49 -18.94 0.37 -25.02
CA GLY A 49 -19.20 1.10 -26.28
C GLY A 49 -19.76 2.52 -26.11
N GLN A 50 -20.14 2.90 -24.89
CA GLN A 50 -20.61 4.26 -24.54
C GLN A 50 -19.52 5.07 -23.80
N GLY A 51 -18.32 4.51 -23.62
CA GLY A 51 -17.22 5.15 -22.93
C GLY A 51 -17.32 5.10 -21.39
N ARG A 52 -18.29 4.35 -20.83
CA ARG A 52 -18.45 4.17 -19.39
C ARG A 52 -17.38 3.21 -18.84
N LEU A 53 -16.86 3.53 -17.69
CA LEU A 53 -15.82 2.76 -17.01
C LEU A 53 -16.44 1.65 -16.16
N LEU A 54 -15.89 0.45 -16.21
CA LEU A 54 -16.27 -0.63 -15.31
C LEU A 54 -15.64 -0.39 -13.92
N LEU A 55 -16.48 -0.33 -12.89
CA LEU A 55 -16.05 -0.26 -11.50
C LEU A 55 -16.74 -1.34 -10.67
N ILE A 56 -16.06 -1.73 -9.60
CA ILE A 56 -16.63 -2.56 -8.54
C ILE A 56 -16.72 -1.76 -7.23
N LYS A 57 -17.72 -2.07 -6.43
CA LYS A 57 -17.80 -1.63 -5.03
C LYS A 57 -17.19 -2.70 -4.14
N ARG A 58 -16.16 -2.37 -3.42
CA ARG A 58 -15.46 -3.32 -2.57
C ARG A 58 -16.36 -3.83 -1.44
N GLY A 59 -16.48 -5.14 -1.31
CA GLY A 59 -17.29 -5.78 -0.25
C GLY A 59 -16.56 -5.85 1.09
N HIS A 60 -15.23 -5.92 1.08
CA HIS A 60 -14.39 -6.18 2.26
C HIS A 60 -13.32 -5.10 2.49
N ALA A 61 -12.79 -5.08 3.73
CA ALA A 61 -11.64 -4.26 4.08
C ALA A 61 -10.35 -4.74 3.33
N PRO A 62 -9.41 -3.84 3.04
CA PRO A 62 -9.48 -2.38 3.20
C PRO A 62 -10.37 -1.73 2.14
N ALA A 63 -10.89 -0.54 2.48
CA ALA A 63 -11.72 0.28 1.57
C ALA A 63 -13.11 -0.33 1.24
N ALA A 64 -13.70 -1.12 2.15
CA ALA A 64 -15.08 -1.60 2.01
C ALA A 64 -16.06 -0.44 1.73
N GLY A 65 -16.96 -0.63 0.78
CA GLY A 65 -17.94 0.38 0.36
C GLY A 65 -17.43 1.42 -0.64
N LEU A 66 -16.14 1.49 -0.91
CA LEU A 66 -15.56 2.37 -1.92
C LEU A 66 -15.54 1.68 -3.30
N TRP A 67 -15.61 2.50 -4.34
CA TRP A 67 -15.52 2.06 -5.71
C TRP A 67 -14.08 2.11 -6.22
N SER A 68 -13.68 1.08 -6.96
CA SER A 68 -12.35 0.94 -7.56
C SER A 68 -12.42 0.26 -8.92
N LEU A 69 -11.30 0.25 -9.65
CA LEU A 69 -11.13 -0.70 -10.74
C LEU A 69 -11.25 -2.12 -10.21
N PRO A 70 -11.83 -3.05 -10.98
CA PRO A 70 -11.79 -4.47 -10.67
C PRO A 70 -10.36 -5.01 -10.79
N GLY A 71 -10.02 -5.99 -9.94
CA GLY A 71 -8.71 -6.62 -9.90
C GLY A 71 -8.27 -6.99 -8.50
N GLY A 72 -7.17 -7.72 -8.41
CA GLY A 72 -6.69 -8.25 -7.14
C GLY A 72 -5.23 -8.67 -7.16
N ARG A 73 -4.87 -9.57 -6.26
CA ARG A 73 -3.49 -10.06 -6.11
C ARG A 73 -3.18 -11.11 -7.18
N ILE A 74 -1.92 -11.09 -7.62
CA ILE A 74 -1.39 -12.17 -8.45
C ILE A 74 -1.07 -13.35 -7.55
N GLU A 75 -1.58 -14.52 -7.89
CA GLU A 75 -1.29 -15.75 -7.16
C GLU A 75 0.07 -16.34 -7.61
N PRO A 76 0.70 -17.16 -6.75
CA PRO A 76 1.96 -17.79 -7.10
C PRO A 76 1.87 -18.64 -8.38
N GLY A 77 2.66 -18.30 -9.37
CA GLY A 77 2.70 -18.99 -10.65
C GLY A 77 1.83 -18.40 -11.75
N GLU A 78 0.98 -17.43 -11.43
CA GLU A 78 0.21 -16.71 -12.44
C GLU A 78 1.05 -15.64 -13.15
N THR A 79 0.78 -15.46 -14.41
CA THR A 79 1.13 -14.24 -15.15
C THR A 79 0.11 -13.14 -14.83
N ASP A 80 0.45 -11.88 -15.12
CA ASP A 80 -0.47 -10.74 -14.96
C ASP A 80 -1.78 -10.94 -15.73
N ALA A 81 -1.70 -11.47 -16.95
CA ALA A 81 -2.87 -11.70 -17.78
C ALA A 81 -3.79 -12.78 -17.21
N GLU A 82 -3.22 -13.87 -16.70
CA GLU A 82 -3.99 -14.94 -16.04
C GLU A 82 -4.68 -14.44 -14.78
N ALA A 83 -3.95 -13.73 -13.91
CA ALA A 83 -4.52 -13.10 -12.73
C ALA A 83 -5.66 -12.14 -13.08
N LEU A 84 -5.46 -11.28 -14.09
CA LEU A 84 -6.47 -10.32 -14.54
C LEU A 84 -7.74 -11.01 -15.02
N VAL A 85 -7.62 -12.06 -15.83
CA VAL A 85 -8.76 -12.83 -16.35
C VAL A 85 -9.51 -13.53 -15.21
N ARG A 86 -8.79 -14.12 -14.23
CA ARG A 86 -9.37 -14.75 -13.05
C ARG A 86 -10.13 -13.73 -12.20
N GLU A 87 -9.50 -12.63 -11.81
CA GLU A 87 -10.11 -11.59 -10.97
C GLU A 87 -11.36 -10.99 -11.62
N MET A 88 -11.30 -10.70 -12.92
CA MET A 88 -12.45 -10.19 -13.66
C MET A 88 -13.63 -11.16 -13.63
N ARG A 89 -13.38 -12.45 -13.76
CA ARG A 89 -14.41 -13.46 -13.69
C ARG A 89 -15.02 -13.59 -12.31
N GLU A 90 -14.16 -13.55 -11.26
CA GLU A 90 -14.56 -13.66 -9.86
C GLU A 90 -15.35 -12.44 -9.39
N GLU A 91 -14.85 -11.22 -9.66
CA GLU A 91 -15.46 -9.98 -9.17
C GLU A 91 -16.65 -9.48 -10.02
N THR A 92 -16.68 -9.79 -11.30
CA THR A 92 -17.64 -9.18 -12.23
C THR A 92 -18.46 -10.16 -13.08
N GLY A 93 -18.08 -11.45 -13.09
CA GLY A 93 -18.67 -12.46 -13.97
C GLY A 93 -18.35 -12.29 -15.45
N LEU A 94 -17.49 -11.33 -15.80
CA LEU A 94 -17.10 -11.07 -17.18
C LEU A 94 -15.90 -11.92 -17.59
N VAL A 95 -15.87 -12.30 -18.85
CA VAL A 95 -14.71 -12.90 -19.53
C VAL A 95 -14.06 -11.82 -20.36
N ILE A 96 -12.77 -11.62 -20.17
CA ILE A 96 -12.02 -10.55 -20.82
C ILE A 96 -10.80 -11.07 -21.58
N GLU A 97 -10.35 -10.29 -22.52
CA GLU A 97 -9.01 -10.37 -23.11
C GLU A 97 -8.16 -9.24 -22.54
N ALA A 98 -7.01 -9.60 -21.94
CA ALA A 98 -6.07 -8.65 -21.39
C ALA A 98 -5.30 -7.96 -22.54
N GLY A 99 -5.22 -6.63 -22.47
CA GLY A 99 -4.52 -5.80 -23.44
C GLY A 99 -3.18 -5.26 -22.91
N GLN A 100 -2.84 -4.06 -23.34
CA GLN A 100 -1.59 -3.41 -22.93
C GLN A 100 -1.63 -2.86 -21.50
N LEU A 101 -0.47 -2.79 -20.87
CA LEU A 101 -0.28 -2.08 -19.61
C LEU A 101 -0.56 -0.59 -19.82
N ILE A 102 -1.46 -0.03 -19.02
CA ILE A 102 -1.78 1.41 -19.02
C ILE A 102 -0.88 2.15 -18.04
N GLY A 103 -0.68 1.60 -16.85
CA GLY A 103 0.16 2.21 -15.85
C GLY A 103 0.36 1.35 -14.60
N THR A 104 1.19 1.85 -13.71
CA THR A 104 1.48 1.19 -12.42
C THR A 104 1.32 2.18 -11.29
N VAL A 105 0.69 1.75 -10.20
CA VAL A 105 0.54 2.55 -8.99
C VAL A 105 0.93 1.76 -7.76
N ARG A 106 1.63 2.39 -6.82
CA ARG A 106 1.98 1.80 -5.54
C ARG A 106 1.10 2.33 -4.43
N ARG A 107 0.62 1.44 -3.57
CA ARG A 107 -0.22 1.78 -2.43
C ARG A 107 0.31 1.09 -1.17
N PRO A 108 0.32 1.77 -0.01
CA PRO A 108 0.71 1.11 1.24
C PRO A 108 -0.28 0.00 1.60
N ALA A 109 0.24 -1.13 2.06
CA ALA A 109 -0.54 -2.21 2.65
C ALA A 109 -0.60 -2.04 4.18
N GLN A 110 -1.63 -2.61 4.81
CA GLN A 110 -1.86 -2.44 6.26
C GLN A 110 -0.78 -3.08 7.13
N ASP A 111 -0.09 -4.10 6.60
CA ASP A 111 0.99 -4.85 7.26
C ASP A 111 2.38 -4.21 7.09
N GLY A 112 2.44 -2.99 6.56
CA GLY A 112 3.69 -2.29 6.25
C GLY A 112 4.33 -2.67 4.91
N GLY A 113 3.66 -3.54 4.14
CA GLY A 113 4.02 -3.84 2.75
C GLY A 113 3.57 -2.76 1.77
N VAL A 114 3.78 -3.03 0.49
CA VAL A 114 3.36 -2.15 -0.62
C VAL A 114 2.67 -2.99 -1.68
N PHE A 115 1.45 -2.64 -2.04
CA PHE A 115 0.79 -3.13 -3.24
C PHE A 115 1.45 -2.48 -4.46
N ASP A 116 1.92 -3.30 -5.40
CA ASP A 116 2.43 -2.88 -6.70
C ASP A 116 1.40 -3.28 -7.75
N ILE A 117 0.52 -2.33 -8.11
CA ILE A 117 -0.67 -2.57 -8.91
C ILE A 117 -0.37 -2.18 -10.35
N ARG A 118 -0.50 -3.14 -11.25
CA ARG A 118 -0.35 -2.95 -12.69
C ARG A 118 -1.72 -2.98 -13.35
N ASP A 119 -2.13 -1.85 -13.89
CA ASP A 119 -3.44 -1.68 -14.50
C ASP A 119 -3.35 -1.82 -16.02
N TYR A 120 -4.14 -2.74 -16.56
CA TYR A 120 -4.15 -3.11 -17.96
C TYR A 120 -5.44 -2.68 -18.64
N ALA A 121 -5.35 -2.25 -19.90
CA ALA A 121 -6.51 -2.20 -20.75
C ALA A 121 -7.05 -3.61 -20.94
N ALA A 122 -8.37 -3.77 -20.97
CA ALA A 122 -8.96 -5.05 -21.27
C ALA A 122 -10.27 -4.89 -22.07
N THR A 123 -10.62 -5.93 -22.82
CA THR A 123 -11.82 -5.97 -23.65
C THR A 123 -12.72 -7.10 -23.18
N VAL A 124 -14.01 -6.82 -23.00
CA VAL A 124 -15.00 -7.86 -22.67
C VAL A 124 -15.27 -8.69 -23.91
N ILE A 125 -15.05 -10.00 -23.80
CA ILE A 125 -15.31 -10.98 -24.87
C ILE A 125 -16.45 -11.95 -24.54
N GLY A 126 -17.03 -11.86 -23.31
CA GLY A 126 -18.14 -12.72 -22.90
C GLY A 126 -18.52 -12.50 -21.45
N GLY A 127 -19.41 -13.36 -20.97
CA GLY A 127 -19.93 -13.29 -19.60
C GLY A 127 -21.11 -12.33 -19.44
N THR A 128 -21.60 -12.22 -18.22
CA THR A 128 -22.68 -11.29 -17.84
C THR A 128 -22.25 -10.54 -16.61
N LEU A 129 -22.31 -9.21 -16.66
CA LEU A 129 -21.94 -8.37 -15.53
C LEU A 129 -22.83 -8.65 -14.32
N ARG A 130 -22.21 -9.08 -13.24
CA ARG A 130 -22.81 -9.32 -11.94
C ARG A 130 -21.73 -9.21 -10.86
N PRO A 131 -22.01 -8.65 -9.68
CA PRO A 131 -21.04 -8.65 -8.61
C PRO A 131 -20.73 -10.09 -8.18
N GLY A 132 -19.47 -10.39 -7.93
CA GLY A 132 -19.02 -11.65 -7.36
C GLY A 132 -18.94 -11.57 -5.84
N ASP A 133 -18.38 -12.62 -5.21
CA ASP A 133 -18.43 -12.78 -3.76
C ASP A 133 -17.66 -11.68 -2.99
N ASP A 134 -16.61 -11.13 -3.58
CA ASP A 134 -15.78 -10.07 -2.98
C ASP A 134 -16.23 -8.65 -3.36
N ALA A 135 -17.15 -8.52 -4.30
CA ALA A 135 -17.71 -7.25 -4.74
C ALA A 135 -19.13 -7.05 -4.23
N ALA A 136 -19.38 -5.97 -3.50
CA ALA A 136 -20.73 -5.61 -3.06
C ALA A 136 -21.60 -5.10 -4.20
N ASP A 137 -21.01 -4.60 -5.29
CA ASP A 137 -21.70 -4.15 -6.51
C ASP A 137 -20.68 -4.08 -7.67
N ALA A 138 -21.15 -4.15 -8.92
CA ALA A 138 -20.35 -3.98 -10.12
C ALA A 138 -21.19 -3.31 -11.21
N ARG A 139 -20.69 -2.20 -11.77
CA ARG A 139 -21.45 -1.45 -12.78
C ARG A 139 -20.58 -0.67 -13.77
N TRP A 140 -21.19 -0.31 -14.88
CA TRP A 140 -20.67 0.67 -15.82
C TRP A 140 -20.99 2.08 -15.31
N VAL A 141 -19.98 2.94 -15.19
CA VAL A 141 -20.06 4.26 -14.59
C VAL A 141 -19.66 5.30 -15.62
N ASP A 142 -20.49 6.29 -15.86
CA ASP A 142 -20.17 7.43 -16.71
C ASP A 142 -19.40 8.52 -15.93
N ALA A 143 -19.00 9.58 -16.60
CA ALA A 143 -18.20 10.64 -16.01
C ALA A 143 -18.95 11.42 -14.91
N ASP A 144 -20.25 11.65 -15.08
CA ASP A 144 -21.06 12.39 -14.12
C ASP A 144 -21.30 11.54 -12.85
N GLU A 145 -21.59 10.27 -13.03
CA GLU A 145 -21.74 9.31 -11.95
C GLU A 145 -20.43 9.11 -11.19
N LEU A 146 -19.29 9.02 -11.92
CA LEU A 146 -17.96 8.88 -11.33
C LEU A 146 -17.64 10.01 -10.34
N ALA A 147 -18.05 11.24 -10.66
CA ALA A 147 -17.83 12.41 -9.79
C ALA A 147 -18.60 12.34 -8.46
N SER A 148 -19.68 11.56 -8.39
CA SER A 148 -20.56 11.43 -7.22
C SER A 148 -20.26 10.20 -6.35
N LEU A 149 -19.52 9.23 -6.87
CA LEU A 149 -19.26 7.97 -6.16
C LEU A 149 -18.16 8.12 -5.08
N PRO A 150 -18.29 7.39 -3.97
CA PRO A 150 -17.21 7.27 -2.99
C PRO A 150 -16.11 6.37 -3.56
N LEU A 151 -15.08 6.98 -4.14
CA LEU A 151 -13.98 6.28 -4.81
C LEU A 151 -12.82 5.98 -3.87
N THR A 152 -12.05 4.95 -4.20
CA THR A 152 -10.74 4.73 -3.54
C THR A 152 -9.81 5.91 -3.80
N GLY A 153 -9.00 6.26 -2.78
CA GLY A 153 -8.16 7.45 -2.83
C GLY A 153 -7.25 7.52 -4.05
N GLY A 154 -7.32 8.63 -4.78
CA GLY A 154 -6.47 8.92 -5.93
C GLY A 154 -6.86 8.22 -7.23
N LEU A 155 -7.98 7.48 -7.30
CA LEU A 155 -8.41 6.79 -8.52
C LEU A 155 -8.57 7.75 -9.71
N VAL A 156 -9.34 8.83 -9.53
CA VAL A 156 -9.56 9.83 -10.60
C VAL A 156 -8.24 10.46 -11.05
N VAL A 157 -7.41 10.89 -10.11
CA VAL A 157 -6.10 11.50 -10.43
C VAL A 157 -5.22 10.55 -11.24
N THR A 158 -5.20 9.29 -10.85
CA THR A 158 -4.43 8.24 -11.53
C THR A 158 -4.95 8.03 -12.96
N LEU A 159 -6.25 7.81 -13.11
CA LEU A 159 -6.86 7.57 -14.43
C LEU A 159 -6.73 8.78 -15.37
N THR A 160 -6.84 10.01 -14.84
CA THR A 160 -6.61 11.23 -15.62
C THR A 160 -5.15 11.33 -16.06
N SER A 161 -4.19 11.03 -15.17
CA SER A 161 -2.76 11.06 -15.52
C SER A 161 -2.38 10.04 -16.61
N TRP A 162 -3.15 8.99 -16.75
CA TRP A 162 -2.98 7.97 -17.79
C TRP A 162 -3.79 8.26 -19.07
N GLY A 163 -4.52 9.37 -19.12
CA GLY A 163 -5.36 9.71 -20.27
C GLY A 163 -6.59 8.82 -20.42
N VAL A 164 -6.97 8.08 -19.37
CA VAL A 164 -8.19 7.25 -19.36
C VAL A 164 -9.44 8.11 -19.19
N LEU A 165 -9.34 9.11 -18.31
CA LEU A 165 -10.37 10.15 -18.13
C LEU A 165 -9.90 11.41 -18.85
N GLY A 166 -10.76 11.94 -19.71
CA GLY A 166 -10.55 13.20 -20.45
C GLY A 166 -10.80 14.42 -19.57
#